data_290e7ddc287a7bfbf87f6058621d4af0
#
_entry.id   290e7ddc287a7bfbf87f6058621d4af0
#
_cell.length_a   1.000
_cell.length_b   1.000
_cell.length_c   1.000
_cell.angle_alpha   90.00
_cell.angle_beta   90.00
_cell.angle_gamma   90.00
#
_symmetry.space_group_name_H-M   'P 1'
#
loop_
_entity.id
_entity.type
_entity.pdbx_description
1 polymer ?
#
loop_
_entity_poly.entity_id
_entity_poly.type
_entity_poly.pdbx_seq_one_letter_code
_entity_poly.pdbx_strand_id
1 'polypeptide(L)'
;MIGRLLPTLISVLAGAAVMTAACANPSSKSAGDASGAPVEVRVDSVPAADAETRYSGLTDEDFRIVAEELGVEIAAIKAVVQIEAGSQMKGFWAPGVPVINFDRAMFNRFRAKATDKSGAKGESVPKGLTGYAHQEWTQLINARKQNAQGANMGTFWGMFQIGGFNYKMCGCKTIDEFVRLCSYSELEQLELFAAFIRNSGMLADLKAKNWAGFARKYNGASYAKRGYHTKMANAYKKLRDAEKAKEAKTPKASEKHPEDVRSAIKRTSSVPHK
;
A
#
# COMPACT_ATOMS: atom_id res chain seq x y z
N MET A 1 -1.92 30.04 -40.25
CA MET A 1 -0.87 29.25 -39.59
C MET A 1 -1.31 29.00 -38.19
N ILE A 2 -1.90 27.84 -37.91
CA ILE A 2 -2.42 27.46 -36.58
C ILE A 2 -1.51 26.33 -36.11
N GLY A 3 -0.64 26.68 -35.17
CA GLY A 3 0.28 25.74 -34.54
C GLY A 3 -0.50 24.77 -33.64
N ARG A 4 -0.51 23.49 -34.01
CA ARG A 4 -0.98 22.41 -33.11
C ARG A 4 0.08 22.17 -32.04
N LEU A 5 -0.25 22.54 -30.81
CA LEU A 5 0.45 22.07 -29.64
C LEU A 5 0.11 20.57 -29.45
N LEU A 6 1.08 19.73 -29.68
CA LEU A 6 1.05 18.32 -29.28
C LEU A 6 1.08 18.26 -27.73
N PRO A 7 0.19 17.50 -27.09
CA PRO A 7 0.36 17.21 -25.69
C PRO A 7 1.59 16.31 -25.52
N THR A 8 2.54 16.79 -24.75
CA THR A 8 3.69 16.04 -24.26
C THR A 8 3.18 14.79 -23.55
N LEU A 9 3.37 13.65 -24.19
CA LEU A 9 3.29 12.35 -23.52
C LEU A 9 4.30 12.36 -22.38
N ILE A 10 3.81 12.58 -21.17
CA ILE A 10 4.55 12.26 -19.97
C ILE A 10 4.67 10.74 -19.96
N SER A 11 5.81 10.26 -20.44
CA SER A 11 6.23 8.88 -20.22
C SER A 11 6.30 8.68 -18.70
N VAL A 12 5.24 8.13 -18.14
CA VAL A 12 5.31 7.43 -16.88
C VAL A 12 6.11 6.15 -17.18
N LEU A 13 7.42 6.30 -17.28
CA LEU A 13 8.33 5.23 -16.97
C LEU A 13 8.18 5.01 -15.45
N ALA A 14 7.13 4.30 -15.07
CA ALA A 14 7.14 3.53 -13.85
C ALA A 14 8.36 2.61 -14.01
N GLY A 15 9.49 3.09 -13.51
CA GLY A 15 10.67 2.25 -13.39
C GLY A 15 10.24 1.12 -12.48
N ALA A 16 9.89 -0.02 -13.10
CA ALA A 16 9.81 -1.28 -12.39
C ALA A 16 11.18 -1.44 -11.72
N ALA A 17 11.26 -1.00 -10.48
CA ALA A 17 12.34 -1.40 -9.62
C ALA A 17 12.18 -2.91 -9.52
N VAL A 18 12.96 -3.64 -10.31
CA VAL A 18 13.09 -5.07 -10.17
C VAL A 18 13.48 -5.27 -8.72
N MET A 19 12.50 -5.55 -7.87
CA MET A 19 12.75 -6.08 -6.55
C MET A 19 13.34 -7.48 -6.76
N THR A 20 14.62 -7.52 -7.04
CA THR A 20 15.43 -8.69 -6.72
C THR A 20 15.64 -8.64 -5.21
N ALA A 21 14.57 -8.90 -4.45
CA ALA A 21 14.73 -9.37 -3.10
C ALA A 21 15.55 -10.65 -3.25
N ALA A 22 16.81 -10.56 -2.94
CA ALA A 22 17.67 -11.71 -2.82
C ALA A 22 16.94 -12.67 -1.91
N CYS A 23 16.60 -13.85 -2.43
CA CYS A 23 16.26 -15.00 -1.61
C CYS A 23 17.52 -15.33 -0.82
N ALA A 24 17.76 -14.63 0.27
CA ALA A 24 18.70 -15.06 1.27
C ALA A 24 18.08 -16.29 1.93
N ASN A 25 18.68 -17.44 1.68
CA ASN A 25 18.45 -18.65 2.44
C ASN A 25 18.74 -18.31 3.91
N PRO A 26 17.84 -18.50 4.85
CA PRO A 26 18.18 -18.38 6.26
C PRO A 26 18.83 -19.70 6.69
N SER A 27 20.14 -19.76 6.65
CA SER A 27 20.86 -20.73 7.45
C SER A 27 21.66 -20.01 8.52
N SER A 28 21.34 -20.39 9.73
CA SER A 28 22.09 -20.27 10.99
C SER A 28 21.79 -19.12 11.94
N LYS A 29 21.10 -19.52 13.04
CA LYS A 29 21.38 -19.27 14.47
C LYS A 29 21.59 -17.82 14.93
N SER A 30 20.68 -17.25 15.69
CA SER A 30 20.51 -17.36 17.14
C SER A 30 19.50 -16.35 17.65
N ALA A 31 18.62 -16.85 18.48
CA ALA A 31 18.08 -16.33 19.72
C ALA A 31 17.74 -14.83 19.80
N GLY A 32 16.45 -14.59 19.89
CA GLY A 32 15.85 -13.35 20.34
C GLY A 32 14.33 -13.51 20.22
N ASP A 33 13.73 -13.97 21.29
CA ASP A 33 12.31 -14.19 21.49
C ASP A 33 11.52 -12.92 21.14
N ALA A 34 10.76 -12.97 20.05
CA ALA A 34 9.65 -12.10 19.78
C ALA A 34 8.56 -12.95 19.14
N SER A 35 7.84 -13.69 19.99
CA SER A 35 6.61 -14.40 19.70
C SER A 35 5.53 -13.39 19.28
N GLY A 36 5.58 -12.96 18.03
CA GLY A 36 4.51 -12.26 17.35
C GLY A 36 4.01 -13.18 16.25
N ALA A 37 2.87 -13.85 16.49
CA ALA A 37 2.16 -14.54 15.42
C ALA A 37 1.93 -13.57 14.24
N PRO A 38 1.96 -14.04 12.97
CA PRO A 38 1.62 -13.20 11.83
C PRO A 38 0.27 -12.56 12.08
N VAL A 39 0.20 -11.23 12.05
CA VAL A 39 -1.07 -10.52 12.19
C VAL A 39 -1.90 -10.85 10.96
N GLU A 40 -2.95 -11.66 11.15
CA GLU A 40 -3.93 -11.92 10.11
C GLU A 40 -4.66 -10.63 9.79
N VAL A 41 -4.68 -10.24 8.52
CA VAL A 41 -5.55 -9.17 8.04
C VAL A 41 -6.99 -9.67 8.21
N ARG A 42 -7.72 -9.10 9.18
CA ARG A 42 -9.13 -9.46 9.42
C ARG A 42 -9.99 -8.84 8.32
N VAL A 43 -10.43 -9.68 7.40
CA VAL A 43 -11.32 -9.30 6.29
C VAL A 43 -12.75 -9.01 6.75
N ASP A 44 -13.09 -9.38 8.00
CA ASP A 44 -14.48 -9.42 8.48
C ASP A 44 -15.00 -8.12 9.08
N SER A 45 -14.21 -7.05 9.11
CA SER A 45 -14.58 -5.80 9.78
C SER A 45 -14.64 -4.56 8.89
N VAL A 46 -14.49 -4.69 7.57
CA VAL A 46 -14.65 -3.54 6.67
C VAL A 46 -16.13 -3.35 6.38
N PRO A 47 -16.78 -2.24 6.81
CA PRO A 47 -18.12 -1.91 6.35
C PRO A 47 -18.11 -1.92 4.83
N ALA A 48 -19.18 -2.41 4.21
CA ALA A 48 -19.35 -2.35 2.76
C ALA A 48 -19.38 -0.87 2.36
N ALA A 49 -18.20 -0.28 2.14
CA ALA A 49 -18.07 1.04 1.56
C ALA A 49 -18.74 0.98 0.19
N ASP A 50 -19.57 1.96 -0.11
CA ASP A 50 -20.23 2.08 -1.42
C ASP A 50 -19.19 1.95 -2.53
N ALA A 51 -19.57 1.30 -3.63
CA ALA A 51 -18.64 1.01 -4.71
C ALA A 51 -17.92 2.26 -5.25
N GLU A 52 -18.52 3.43 -5.13
CA GLU A 52 -17.92 4.72 -5.52
C GLU A 52 -16.74 5.15 -4.63
N THR A 53 -16.77 4.83 -3.34
CA THR A 53 -15.70 5.24 -2.41
C THR A 53 -14.48 4.34 -2.46
N ARG A 54 -14.62 3.08 -2.89
CA ARG A 54 -13.53 2.10 -2.94
C ARG A 54 -12.38 2.48 -3.88
N TYR A 55 -12.66 3.30 -4.89
CA TYR A 55 -11.73 3.65 -5.96
C TYR A 55 -11.52 5.16 -6.08
N SER A 56 -11.86 5.92 -5.02
CA SER A 56 -11.80 7.38 -4.99
C SER A 56 -10.45 7.95 -4.56
N GLY A 57 -9.50 7.10 -4.24
CA GLY A 57 -8.20 7.48 -3.69
C GLY A 57 -8.13 7.31 -2.18
N LEU A 58 -6.90 7.39 -1.64
CA LEU A 58 -6.64 7.32 -0.20
C LEU A 58 -6.99 8.63 0.48
N THR A 59 -7.70 8.55 1.60
CA THR A 59 -8.08 9.68 2.44
C THR A 59 -7.06 9.92 3.56
N ASP A 60 -7.12 11.09 4.21
CA ASP A 60 -6.31 11.38 5.40
C ASP A 60 -6.61 10.40 6.54
N GLU A 61 -7.85 9.89 6.63
CA GLU A 61 -8.26 8.90 7.62
C GLU A 61 -7.63 7.53 7.37
N ASP A 62 -7.56 7.08 6.12
CA ASP A 62 -6.88 5.83 5.77
C ASP A 62 -5.41 5.84 6.20
N PHE A 63 -4.74 6.99 5.97
CA PHE A 63 -3.36 7.16 6.42
C PHE A 63 -3.23 7.20 7.95
N ARG A 64 -4.22 7.78 8.66
CA ARG A 64 -4.23 7.81 10.11
C ARG A 64 -4.34 6.40 10.69
N ILE A 65 -5.28 5.61 10.20
CA ILE A 65 -5.50 4.22 10.63
C ILE A 65 -4.22 3.40 10.47
N VAL A 66 -3.63 3.43 9.27
CA VAL A 66 -2.41 2.66 8.99
C VAL A 66 -1.19 3.18 9.77
N ALA A 67 -1.08 4.49 9.97
CA ALA A 67 0.00 5.07 10.77
C ALA A 67 -0.09 4.63 12.24
N GLU A 68 -1.28 4.62 12.83
CA GLU A 68 -1.53 4.11 14.19
C GLU A 68 -1.19 2.62 14.30
N GLU A 69 -1.64 1.82 13.36
CA GLU A 69 -1.36 0.38 13.32
C GLU A 69 0.15 0.08 13.25
N LEU A 70 0.89 0.84 12.46
CA LEU A 70 2.35 0.71 12.34
C LEU A 70 3.10 1.37 13.50
N GLY A 71 2.44 2.24 14.26
CA GLY A 71 3.07 3.07 15.29
C GLY A 71 4.09 4.03 14.70
N VAL A 72 3.74 4.69 13.59
CA VAL A 72 4.58 5.69 12.88
C VAL A 72 3.84 7.02 12.76
N GLU A 73 4.55 8.08 12.42
CA GLU A 73 3.93 9.36 12.11
C GLU A 73 3.17 9.28 10.76
N ILE A 74 2.01 9.94 10.69
CA ILE A 74 1.20 10.01 9.45
C ILE A 74 2.03 10.57 8.29
N ALA A 75 2.81 11.63 8.55
CA ALA A 75 3.72 12.20 7.57
C ALA A 75 4.75 11.18 7.05
N ALA A 76 5.18 10.23 7.88
CA ALA A 76 6.18 9.25 7.46
C ALA A 76 5.59 8.24 6.46
N ILE A 77 4.42 7.68 6.75
CA ILE A 77 3.77 6.74 5.80
C ILE A 77 3.32 7.47 4.53
N LYS A 78 2.77 8.68 4.64
CA LYS A 78 2.41 9.50 3.47
C LYS A 78 3.61 9.79 2.58
N ALA A 79 4.77 10.11 3.16
CA ALA A 79 5.99 10.37 2.39
C ALA A 79 6.44 9.15 1.59
N VAL A 80 6.40 7.97 2.19
CA VAL A 80 6.72 6.72 1.49
C VAL A 80 5.71 6.46 0.37
N VAL A 81 4.41 6.53 0.66
CA VAL A 81 3.35 6.30 -0.32
C VAL A 81 3.46 7.26 -1.51
N GLN A 82 3.70 8.55 -1.25
CA GLN A 82 3.86 9.56 -2.32
C GLN A 82 5.02 9.25 -3.26
N ILE A 83 6.10 8.66 -2.75
CA ILE A 83 7.29 8.34 -3.56
C ILE A 83 7.13 7.01 -4.29
N GLU A 84 6.54 6.00 -3.64
CA GLU A 84 6.39 4.65 -4.22
C GLU A 84 5.20 4.55 -5.17
N ALA A 85 4.06 5.17 -4.84
CA ALA A 85 2.87 5.18 -5.67
C ALA A 85 2.88 6.28 -6.76
N GLY A 86 3.87 7.19 -6.71
CA GLY A 86 3.93 8.35 -7.59
C GLY A 86 2.93 9.45 -7.24
N SER A 87 3.00 10.55 -7.98
CA SER A 87 2.20 11.77 -7.70
C SER A 87 0.68 11.57 -7.80
N GLN A 88 0.23 10.60 -8.57
CA GLN A 88 -1.20 10.33 -8.78
C GLN A 88 -1.76 9.32 -7.78
N MET A 89 -0.91 8.56 -7.06
CA MET A 89 -1.30 7.50 -6.10
C MET A 89 -2.43 6.61 -6.64
N LYS A 90 -2.33 6.22 -7.92
CA LYS A 90 -3.41 5.50 -8.61
C LYS A 90 -3.29 4.00 -8.37
N GLY A 91 -4.29 3.40 -7.71
CA GLY A 91 -4.34 1.97 -7.43
C GLY A 91 -5.06 1.15 -8.51
N PHE A 92 -5.92 1.80 -9.30
CA PHE A 92 -6.80 1.14 -10.27
C PHE A 92 -6.80 1.83 -11.63
N TRP A 93 -6.95 1.05 -12.70
CA TRP A 93 -7.25 1.56 -14.04
C TRP A 93 -8.74 1.75 -14.29
N ALA A 94 -9.56 0.90 -13.66
CA ALA A 94 -11.01 0.98 -13.60
C ALA A 94 -11.49 0.29 -12.31
N PRO A 95 -12.73 0.50 -11.85
CA PRO A 95 -13.27 -0.17 -10.67
C PRO A 95 -13.04 -1.68 -10.70
N GLY A 96 -12.42 -2.24 -9.68
CA GLY A 96 -12.06 -3.65 -9.58
C GLY A 96 -10.90 -4.10 -10.47
N VAL A 97 -10.28 -3.19 -11.24
CA VAL A 97 -9.18 -3.49 -12.16
C VAL A 97 -7.91 -2.80 -11.67
N PRO A 98 -7.12 -3.44 -10.81
CA PRO A 98 -5.92 -2.83 -10.26
C PRO A 98 -4.88 -2.51 -11.33
N VAL A 99 -4.05 -1.51 -11.04
CA VAL A 99 -2.83 -1.25 -11.82
C VAL A 99 -1.93 -2.46 -11.68
N ILE A 100 -1.46 -3.00 -12.80
CA ILE A 100 -0.52 -4.13 -12.80
C ILE A 100 0.66 -3.87 -13.72
N ASN A 101 1.73 -4.61 -13.44
CA ASN A 101 2.88 -4.77 -14.34
C ASN A 101 3.22 -6.27 -14.39
N PHE A 102 3.01 -6.89 -15.53
CA PHE A 102 3.28 -8.31 -15.72
C PHE A 102 4.75 -8.52 -16.08
N ASP A 103 5.43 -9.38 -15.30
CA ASP A 103 6.82 -9.73 -15.55
C ASP A 103 6.93 -11.19 -16.06
N ARG A 104 7.26 -11.33 -17.34
CA ARG A 104 7.41 -12.63 -18.00
C ARG A 104 8.52 -13.49 -17.40
N ALA A 105 9.62 -12.89 -16.95
CA ALA A 105 10.72 -13.64 -16.34
C ALA A 105 10.30 -14.19 -14.97
N MET A 106 9.60 -13.37 -14.17
CA MET A 106 9.02 -13.79 -12.91
C MET A 106 7.92 -14.85 -13.11
N PHE A 107 7.04 -14.69 -14.11
CA PHE A 107 6.07 -15.74 -14.46
C PHE A 107 6.77 -17.07 -14.75
N ASN A 108 7.79 -17.09 -15.61
CA ASN A 108 8.53 -18.31 -15.92
C ASN A 108 9.18 -18.94 -14.69
N ARG A 109 9.71 -18.12 -13.78
CA ARG A 109 10.31 -18.55 -12.51
C ARG A 109 9.27 -19.18 -11.59
N PHE A 110 8.09 -18.52 -11.43
CA PHE A 110 7.10 -18.94 -10.45
C PHE A 110 6.18 -20.04 -10.96
N ARG A 111 5.86 -20.12 -12.27
CA ARG A 111 5.10 -21.27 -12.81
C ARG A 111 5.84 -22.59 -12.62
N ALA A 112 7.18 -22.58 -12.65
CA ALA A 112 7.96 -23.78 -12.36
C ALA A 112 7.81 -24.25 -10.91
N LYS A 113 7.61 -23.32 -9.98
CA LYS A 113 7.48 -23.54 -8.52
C LYS A 113 6.04 -23.64 -8.05
N ALA A 114 5.06 -23.34 -8.91
CA ALA A 114 3.65 -23.35 -8.56
C ALA A 114 3.20 -24.74 -8.09
N THR A 115 2.47 -24.80 -6.99
CA THR A 115 1.86 -26.04 -6.47
C THR A 115 0.62 -26.41 -7.26
N ASP A 116 -0.15 -25.41 -7.68
CA ASP A 116 -1.24 -25.58 -8.64
C ASP A 116 -0.72 -25.27 -10.06
N LYS A 117 -0.82 -26.25 -10.93
CA LYS A 117 -0.39 -26.17 -12.33
C LYS A 117 -1.53 -25.84 -13.27
N SER A 118 -2.76 -25.66 -12.76
CA SER A 118 -3.93 -25.40 -13.59
C SER A 118 -3.88 -24.00 -14.21
N GLY A 119 -4.47 -23.90 -15.38
CA GLY A 119 -4.74 -22.63 -16.06
C GLY A 119 -6.15 -22.15 -15.79
N ALA A 120 -6.35 -20.84 -15.75
CA ALA A 120 -7.66 -20.22 -15.67
C ALA A 120 -8.40 -20.36 -17.00
N LYS A 121 -9.69 -20.71 -16.94
CA LYS A 121 -10.58 -20.83 -18.12
C LYS A 121 -11.62 -19.71 -18.08
N GLY A 122 -12.01 -19.23 -19.27
CA GLY A 122 -13.11 -18.26 -19.39
C GLY A 122 -12.76 -16.81 -19.02
N GLU A 123 -11.54 -16.53 -18.54
CA GLU A 123 -11.13 -15.16 -18.26
C GLU A 123 -10.86 -14.37 -19.54
N SER A 124 -11.25 -13.10 -19.53
CA SER A 124 -11.00 -12.13 -20.59
C SER A 124 -10.38 -10.86 -20.05
N VAL A 125 -9.74 -10.08 -20.91
CA VAL A 125 -9.23 -8.76 -20.56
C VAL A 125 -10.39 -7.87 -20.14
N PRO A 126 -10.27 -7.12 -19.01
CA PRO A 126 -11.32 -6.21 -18.57
C PRO A 126 -11.70 -5.20 -19.65
N LYS A 127 -13.01 -4.95 -19.80
CA LYS A 127 -13.54 -4.03 -20.83
C LYS A 127 -13.09 -2.58 -20.55
N GLY A 128 -12.95 -1.79 -21.61
CA GLY A 128 -12.64 -0.38 -21.51
C GLY A 128 -11.16 -0.05 -21.28
N LEU A 129 -10.29 -1.03 -21.09
CA LEU A 129 -8.86 -0.79 -21.01
C LEU A 129 -8.27 -0.47 -22.40
N THR A 130 -7.33 0.48 -22.43
CA THR A 130 -6.62 0.89 -23.63
C THR A 130 -5.11 1.02 -23.37
N GLY A 131 -4.32 1.08 -24.44
CA GLY A 131 -2.87 1.33 -24.35
C GLY A 131 -2.14 0.35 -23.44
N TYR A 132 -1.33 0.88 -22.52
CA TYR A 132 -0.50 0.09 -21.62
C TYR A 132 -1.33 -0.80 -20.68
N ALA A 133 -2.42 -0.28 -20.12
CA ALA A 133 -3.30 -1.07 -19.26
C ALA A 133 -3.85 -2.32 -19.95
N HIS A 134 -4.33 -2.17 -21.17
CA HIS A 134 -4.82 -3.29 -21.98
C HIS A 134 -3.71 -4.32 -22.29
N GLN A 135 -2.50 -3.83 -22.59
CA GLN A 135 -1.35 -4.69 -22.88
C GLN A 135 -0.96 -5.54 -21.65
N GLU A 136 -0.86 -4.93 -20.47
CA GLU A 136 -0.49 -5.62 -19.23
C GLU A 136 -1.51 -6.69 -18.84
N TRP A 137 -2.80 -6.34 -18.90
CA TRP A 137 -3.87 -7.30 -18.62
C TRP A 137 -3.95 -8.42 -19.66
N THR A 138 -3.68 -8.13 -20.94
CA THR A 138 -3.59 -9.15 -21.99
C THR A 138 -2.49 -10.16 -21.69
N GLN A 139 -1.32 -9.69 -21.28
CA GLN A 139 -0.19 -10.55 -20.92
C GLN A 139 -0.53 -11.42 -19.71
N LEU A 140 -1.12 -10.82 -18.65
CA LEU A 140 -1.54 -11.54 -17.45
C LEU A 140 -2.57 -12.64 -17.77
N ILE A 141 -3.64 -12.30 -18.50
CA ILE A 141 -4.69 -13.25 -18.88
C ILE A 141 -4.13 -14.41 -19.70
N ASN A 142 -3.24 -14.13 -20.67
CA ASN A 142 -2.60 -15.17 -21.46
C ASN A 142 -1.66 -16.06 -20.63
N ALA A 143 -1.00 -15.51 -19.62
CA ALA A 143 -0.18 -16.27 -18.68
C ALA A 143 -1.05 -17.10 -17.72
N ARG A 144 -2.17 -16.57 -17.25
CA ARG A 144 -3.14 -17.28 -16.40
C ARG A 144 -3.72 -18.53 -17.09
N LYS A 145 -3.99 -18.46 -18.39
CA LYS A 145 -4.42 -19.62 -19.17
C LYS A 145 -3.41 -20.78 -19.14
N GLN A 146 -2.13 -20.48 -18.96
CA GLN A 146 -1.06 -21.48 -18.89
C GLN A 146 -0.84 -21.97 -17.45
N ASN A 147 -0.82 -21.06 -16.49
CA ASN A 147 -0.66 -21.35 -15.06
C ASN A 147 -1.12 -20.13 -14.25
N ALA A 148 -2.29 -20.19 -13.62
CA ALA A 148 -2.91 -19.09 -12.93
C ALA A 148 -2.09 -18.64 -11.70
N GLN A 149 -1.64 -19.59 -10.88
CA GLN A 149 -0.85 -19.30 -9.68
C GLN A 149 0.48 -18.62 -10.04
N GLY A 150 1.21 -19.17 -11.00
CA GLY A 150 2.48 -18.60 -11.45
C GLY A 150 2.33 -17.22 -12.08
N ALA A 151 1.25 -16.98 -12.83
CA ALA A 151 0.95 -15.69 -13.44
C ALA A 151 0.66 -14.62 -12.38
N ASN A 152 -0.17 -14.94 -11.38
CA ASN A 152 -0.47 -14.04 -10.28
C ASN A 152 0.78 -13.71 -9.46
N MET A 153 1.63 -14.71 -9.18
CA MET A 153 2.90 -14.52 -8.47
C MET A 153 3.92 -13.73 -9.30
N GLY A 154 3.90 -13.84 -10.63
CA GLY A 154 4.81 -13.13 -11.54
C GLY A 154 4.37 -11.71 -11.89
N THR A 155 3.29 -11.21 -11.34
CA THR A 155 2.74 -9.89 -11.60
C THR A 155 2.99 -8.96 -10.41
N PHE A 156 3.28 -7.69 -10.68
CA PHE A 156 3.31 -6.62 -9.68
C PHE A 156 1.94 -5.95 -9.64
N TRP A 157 1.39 -5.74 -8.43
CA TRP A 157 0.00 -5.41 -8.20
C TRP A 157 -0.20 -4.10 -7.46
N GLY A 158 -1.23 -3.36 -7.89
CA GLY A 158 -1.78 -2.22 -7.19
C GLY A 158 -0.90 -0.98 -7.20
N MET A 159 -1.26 -0.03 -6.37
CA MET A 159 -0.60 1.26 -6.20
C MET A 159 0.89 1.12 -5.88
N PHE A 160 1.25 0.15 -5.06
CA PHE A 160 2.60 -0.05 -4.55
C PHE A 160 3.43 -1.02 -5.38
N GLN A 161 2.86 -1.58 -6.44
CA GLN A 161 3.55 -2.53 -7.32
C GLN A 161 4.24 -3.67 -6.55
N ILE A 162 3.53 -4.25 -5.58
CA ILE A 162 4.05 -5.39 -4.82
C ILE A 162 3.98 -6.63 -5.70
N GLY A 163 5.11 -7.31 -5.88
CA GLY A 163 5.14 -8.57 -6.61
C GLY A 163 4.29 -9.63 -5.92
N GLY A 164 3.40 -10.30 -6.67
CA GLY A 164 2.49 -11.29 -6.10
C GLY A 164 3.20 -12.41 -5.34
N PHE A 165 4.45 -12.71 -5.67
CA PHE A 165 5.28 -13.67 -4.93
C PHE A 165 5.53 -13.28 -3.46
N ASN A 166 5.26 -12.02 -3.09
CA ASN A 166 5.37 -11.52 -1.72
C ASN A 166 4.05 -11.64 -0.92
N TYR A 167 3.03 -12.32 -1.43
CA TYR A 167 1.71 -12.39 -0.81
C TYR A 167 1.75 -12.77 0.69
N LYS A 168 2.65 -13.69 1.09
CA LYS A 168 2.83 -14.08 2.50
C LYS A 168 3.37 -12.93 3.36
N MET A 169 4.26 -12.11 2.80
CA MET A 169 4.77 -10.92 3.48
C MET A 169 3.70 -9.85 3.64
N CYS A 170 2.67 -9.87 2.78
CA CYS A 170 1.48 -9.04 2.91
C CYS A 170 0.42 -9.61 3.87
N GLY A 171 0.71 -10.71 4.58
CA GLY A 171 -0.21 -11.36 5.52
C GLY A 171 -1.24 -12.29 4.89
N CYS A 172 -1.19 -12.51 3.56
CA CYS A 172 -2.15 -13.36 2.86
C CYS A 172 -1.77 -14.85 2.95
N LYS A 173 -2.78 -15.71 3.10
CA LYS A 173 -2.60 -17.19 3.12
C LYS A 173 -2.35 -17.74 1.72
N THR A 174 -2.99 -17.15 0.71
CA THR A 174 -2.87 -17.56 -0.69
C THR A 174 -2.60 -16.38 -1.61
N ILE A 175 -2.07 -16.67 -2.80
CA ILE A 175 -1.88 -15.63 -3.83
C ILE A 175 -3.24 -15.10 -4.33
N ASP A 176 -4.28 -15.92 -4.35
CA ASP A 176 -5.61 -15.50 -4.81
C ASP A 176 -6.27 -14.55 -3.81
N GLU A 177 -6.05 -14.74 -2.51
CA GLU A 177 -6.45 -13.79 -1.48
C GLU A 177 -5.77 -12.44 -1.69
N PHE A 178 -4.46 -12.42 -1.91
CA PHE A 178 -3.71 -11.20 -2.22
C PHE A 178 -4.26 -10.48 -3.44
N VAL A 179 -4.51 -11.20 -4.55
CA VAL A 179 -5.07 -10.63 -5.78
C VAL A 179 -6.47 -10.06 -5.54
N ARG A 180 -7.31 -10.77 -4.77
CA ARG A 180 -8.65 -10.31 -4.40
C ARG A 180 -8.59 -9.00 -3.62
N LEU A 181 -7.73 -8.90 -2.60
CA LEU A 181 -7.53 -7.69 -1.81
C LEU A 181 -6.98 -6.54 -2.66
N CYS A 182 -5.95 -6.79 -3.49
CA CYS A 182 -5.44 -5.79 -4.44
C CYS A 182 -6.50 -5.27 -5.41
N SER A 183 -7.56 -6.06 -5.68
CA SER A 183 -8.64 -5.71 -6.61
C SER A 183 -9.85 -5.10 -5.90
N TYR A 184 -9.84 -5.00 -4.55
CA TYR A 184 -11.01 -4.60 -3.78
C TYR A 184 -11.09 -3.08 -3.55
N SER A 185 -10.04 -2.46 -3.01
CA SER A 185 -10.00 -1.02 -2.74
C SER A 185 -8.56 -0.50 -2.62
N GLU A 186 -8.39 0.81 -2.65
CA GLU A 186 -7.09 1.45 -2.41
C GLU A 186 -6.67 1.36 -0.94
N LEU A 187 -7.62 1.33 -0.01
CA LEU A 187 -7.33 1.08 1.40
C LEU A 187 -6.74 -0.33 1.61
N GLU A 188 -7.34 -1.37 1.01
CA GLU A 188 -6.79 -2.72 1.07
C GLU A 188 -5.36 -2.79 0.49
N GLN A 189 -5.09 -2.07 -0.60
CA GLN A 189 -3.74 -1.99 -1.13
C GLN A 189 -2.77 -1.32 -0.14
N LEU A 190 -3.22 -0.30 0.60
CA LEU A 190 -2.43 0.36 1.64
C LEU A 190 -2.18 -0.57 2.84
N GLU A 191 -3.18 -1.33 3.27
CA GLU A 191 -3.05 -2.32 4.35
C GLU A 191 -2.10 -3.46 3.99
N LEU A 192 -2.20 -4.00 2.77
CA LEU A 192 -1.23 -4.97 2.24
C LEU A 192 0.19 -4.42 2.24
N PHE A 193 0.35 -3.14 1.89
CA PHE A 193 1.64 -2.47 1.93
C PHE A 193 2.15 -2.29 3.37
N ALA A 194 1.29 -1.94 4.32
CA ALA A 194 1.62 -1.84 5.72
C ALA A 194 2.09 -3.20 6.29
N ALA A 195 1.36 -4.27 6.00
CA ALA A 195 1.75 -5.61 6.36
C ALA A 195 3.11 -6.00 5.74
N PHE A 196 3.33 -5.66 4.47
CA PHE A 196 4.61 -5.89 3.80
C PHE A 196 5.76 -5.14 4.49
N ILE A 197 5.59 -3.86 4.84
CA ILE A 197 6.60 -3.08 5.58
C ILE A 197 6.94 -3.75 6.91
N ARG A 198 5.92 -4.20 7.64
CA ARG A 198 6.09 -4.87 8.95
C ARG A 198 6.86 -6.18 8.80
N ASN A 199 6.38 -7.05 7.94
CA ASN A 199 6.87 -8.42 7.83
C ASN A 199 8.21 -8.54 7.11
N SER A 200 8.61 -7.53 6.31
CA SER A 200 9.92 -7.50 5.63
C SER A 200 11.01 -6.74 6.40
N GLY A 201 10.77 -6.40 7.67
CA GLY A 201 11.76 -5.76 8.53
C GLY A 201 12.06 -4.30 8.18
N MET A 202 11.17 -3.63 7.44
CA MET A 202 11.32 -2.21 7.09
C MET A 202 10.72 -1.26 8.14
N LEU A 203 9.87 -1.76 9.03
CA LEU A 203 9.17 -0.94 10.02
C LEU A 203 10.12 -0.19 10.95
N ALA A 204 11.22 -0.83 11.37
CA ALA A 204 12.22 -0.18 12.22
C ALA A 204 12.87 1.03 11.52
N ASP A 205 13.20 0.89 10.23
CA ASP A 205 13.75 1.99 9.43
C ASP A 205 12.73 3.12 9.28
N LEU A 206 11.45 2.79 9.04
CA LEU A 206 10.38 3.78 8.91
C LEU A 206 10.17 4.55 10.22
N LYS A 207 10.13 3.86 11.36
CA LYS A 207 10.04 4.48 12.70
C LYS A 207 11.22 5.41 12.99
N ALA A 208 12.42 4.99 12.63
CA ALA A 208 13.65 5.77 12.83
C ALA A 208 13.84 6.87 11.76
N LYS A 209 12.98 6.97 10.74
CA LYS A 209 13.18 7.85 9.56
C LYS A 209 14.51 7.56 8.84
N ASN A 210 14.99 6.31 8.93
CA ASN A 210 16.14 5.84 8.18
C ASN A 210 15.76 5.57 6.72
N TRP A 211 15.59 6.65 5.98
CA TRP A 211 15.13 6.60 4.57
C TRP A 211 16.06 5.79 3.68
N ALA A 212 17.36 5.79 3.96
CA ALA A 212 18.34 5.01 3.20
C ALA A 212 18.18 3.51 3.45
N GLY A 213 17.98 3.10 4.71
CA GLY A 213 17.71 1.71 5.08
C GLY A 213 16.40 1.21 4.48
N PHE A 214 15.33 2.00 4.62
CA PHE A 214 14.02 1.71 4.03
C PHE A 214 14.12 1.55 2.51
N ALA A 215 14.63 2.58 1.81
CA ALA A 215 14.71 2.58 0.36
C ALA A 215 15.61 1.44 -0.18
N ARG A 216 16.66 1.07 0.53
CA ARG A 216 17.52 -0.07 0.16
C ARG A 216 16.75 -1.38 0.20
N LYS A 217 15.95 -1.60 1.26
CA LYS A 217 15.16 -2.81 1.43
C LYS A 217 14.01 -2.87 0.43
N TYR A 218 13.36 -1.74 0.18
CA TYR A 218 12.21 -1.67 -0.72
C TYR A 218 12.63 -1.63 -2.20
N ASN A 219 13.54 -0.72 -2.56
CA ASN A 219 13.92 -0.45 -3.96
C ASN A 219 15.20 -1.19 -4.41
N GLY A 220 15.83 -1.98 -3.52
CA GLY A 220 17.05 -2.71 -3.82
C GLY A 220 18.30 -1.83 -3.91
N ALA A 221 19.43 -2.40 -4.35
CA ALA A 221 20.75 -1.76 -4.32
C ALA A 221 20.85 -0.44 -5.11
N SER A 222 20.00 -0.26 -6.12
CA SER A 222 20.02 0.94 -6.97
C SER A 222 19.28 2.15 -6.38
N TYR A 223 18.75 2.06 -5.17
CA TYR A 223 17.96 3.11 -4.51
C TYR A 223 18.65 4.48 -4.48
N ALA A 224 19.96 4.48 -4.24
CA ALA A 224 20.76 5.70 -4.13
C ALA A 224 20.88 6.43 -5.46
N LYS A 225 21.13 5.70 -6.57
CA LYS A 225 21.17 6.24 -7.93
C LYS A 225 19.87 6.96 -8.32
N ARG A 226 18.72 6.43 -7.87
CA ARG A 226 17.39 6.99 -8.17
C ARG A 226 16.95 8.06 -7.16
N GLY A 227 17.73 8.28 -6.10
CA GLY A 227 17.47 9.29 -5.08
C GLY A 227 16.23 9.02 -4.22
N TYR A 228 15.77 7.77 -4.09
CA TYR A 228 14.57 7.42 -3.33
C TYR A 228 14.62 7.91 -1.89
N HIS A 229 15.74 7.68 -1.20
CA HIS A 229 15.93 8.11 0.18
C HIS A 229 15.85 9.64 0.36
N THR A 230 16.45 10.40 -0.56
CA THR A 230 16.37 11.87 -0.53
C THR A 230 14.96 12.37 -0.83
N LYS A 231 14.28 11.74 -1.79
CA LYS A 231 12.89 12.07 -2.13
C LYS A 231 11.96 11.82 -0.94
N MET A 232 12.09 10.68 -0.26
CA MET A 232 11.30 10.34 0.95
C MET A 232 11.57 11.33 2.09
N ALA A 233 12.84 11.66 2.36
CA ALA A 233 13.21 12.64 3.37
C ALA A 233 12.59 14.02 3.10
N ASN A 234 12.65 14.50 1.86
CA ASN A 234 12.09 15.78 1.47
C ASN A 234 10.55 15.78 1.52
N ALA A 235 9.90 14.69 1.08
CA ALA A 235 8.45 14.54 1.19
C ALA A 235 8.00 14.54 2.65
N TYR A 236 8.67 13.78 3.51
CA TYR A 236 8.40 13.75 4.94
C TYR A 236 8.52 15.14 5.57
N LYS A 237 9.62 15.86 5.31
CA LYS A 237 9.81 17.22 5.84
C LYS A 237 8.65 18.13 5.44
N LYS A 238 8.29 18.15 4.16
CA LYS A 238 7.19 18.97 3.64
C LYS A 238 5.85 18.64 4.30
N LEU A 239 5.53 17.36 4.45
CA LEU A 239 4.29 16.90 5.07
C LEU A 239 4.24 17.25 6.55
N ARG A 240 5.34 17.03 7.26
CA ARG A 240 5.47 17.34 8.68
C ARG A 240 5.34 18.86 8.96
N ASP A 241 5.95 19.70 8.12
CA ASP A 241 5.84 21.15 8.24
C ASP A 241 4.38 21.62 7.99
N ALA A 242 3.67 20.97 7.03
CA ALA A 242 2.26 21.25 6.75
C ALA A 242 1.33 20.81 7.90
N GLU A 243 1.59 19.66 8.53
CA GLU A 243 0.84 19.18 9.71
C GLU A 243 0.98 20.18 10.87
N LYS A 244 2.20 20.56 11.21
CA LYS A 244 2.47 21.57 12.27
C LYS A 244 1.79 22.91 12.01
N ALA A 245 1.76 23.34 10.75
CA ALA A 245 1.08 24.58 10.38
C ALA A 245 -0.45 24.48 10.52
N LYS A 246 -1.05 23.30 10.30
CA LYS A 246 -2.47 23.04 10.56
C LYS A 246 -2.77 23.03 12.06
N GLU A 247 -1.98 22.32 12.85
CA GLU A 247 -2.09 22.26 14.32
C GLU A 247 -2.01 23.64 14.95
N ALA A 248 -1.09 24.50 14.49
CA ALA A 248 -0.94 25.86 14.98
C ALA A 248 -2.13 26.77 14.67
N LYS A 249 -2.91 26.47 13.64
CA LYS A 249 -4.11 27.24 13.23
C LYS A 249 -5.39 26.73 13.87
N THR A 250 -5.41 25.51 14.40
CA THR A 250 -6.56 24.95 15.10
C THR A 250 -6.54 25.48 16.54
N PRO A 251 -7.54 26.27 17.01
CA PRO A 251 -7.60 26.69 18.40
C PRO A 251 -7.60 25.43 19.27
N LYS A 252 -6.71 25.35 20.26
CA LYS A 252 -6.81 24.32 21.30
C LYS A 252 -8.21 24.43 21.88
N ALA A 253 -9.05 23.38 21.63
CA ALA A 253 -10.29 23.25 22.39
C ALA A 253 -9.90 23.31 23.86
N SER A 254 -10.42 24.33 24.57
CA SER A 254 -10.15 24.50 25.98
C SER A 254 -10.44 23.17 26.66
N GLU A 255 -9.43 22.54 27.23
CA GLU A 255 -9.61 21.45 28.20
C GLU A 255 -10.53 22.00 29.29
N LYS A 256 -11.82 21.64 29.24
CA LYS A 256 -12.71 21.87 30.35
C LYS A 256 -12.15 21.07 31.50
N HIS A 257 -11.64 21.79 32.51
CA HIS A 257 -11.10 21.22 33.72
C HIS A 257 -12.16 20.25 34.31
N PRO A 258 -11.78 19.05 34.81
CA PRO A 258 -12.72 18.09 35.36
C PRO A 258 -13.59 18.64 36.51
N GLU A 259 -13.20 19.76 37.11
CA GLU A 259 -13.97 20.43 38.19
C GLU A 259 -15.23 21.15 37.65
N ASP A 260 -15.26 21.63 36.39
CA ASP A 260 -16.45 22.27 35.82
C ASP A 260 -17.60 21.29 35.54
N VAL A 261 -17.29 20.03 35.29
CA VAL A 261 -18.30 18.98 35.09
C VAL A 261 -18.94 18.56 36.41
N ARG A 262 -18.20 18.57 37.51
CA ARG A 262 -18.73 18.25 38.85
C ARG A 262 -19.67 19.33 39.39
N SER A 263 -19.45 20.60 39.07
CA SER A 263 -20.32 21.71 39.51
C SER A 263 -21.62 21.78 38.73
N ALA A 264 -21.65 21.30 37.47
CA ALA A 264 -22.88 21.24 36.67
C ALA A 264 -23.82 20.12 37.15
N ILE A 265 -23.28 18.97 37.58
CA ILE A 265 -24.07 17.81 38.06
C ILE A 265 -24.74 18.13 39.43
N LYS A 266 -24.12 18.94 40.27
CA LYS A 266 -24.70 19.29 41.60
C LYS A 266 -25.88 20.26 41.52
N ARG A 267 -26.14 20.96 40.42
CA ARG A 267 -27.26 21.91 40.27
C ARG A 267 -28.57 21.28 39.76
N THR A 268 -28.56 20.01 39.37
CA THR A 268 -29.75 19.31 38.85
C THR A 268 -30.40 18.35 39.81
N SER A 269 -29.87 18.20 41.06
CA SER A 269 -30.42 17.26 42.06
C SER A 269 -31.19 17.88 43.24
N SER A 270 -31.68 19.12 43.07
CA SER A 270 -32.61 19.73 44.04
C SER A 270 -34.03 19.84 43.44
N VAL A 271 -34.75 18.71 43.46
CA VAL A 271 -36.22 18.73 43.30
C VAL A 271 -36.83 18.71 44.72
N PRO A 272 -37.63 19.69 45.12
CA PRO A 272 -38.30 19.65 46.43
C PRO A 272 -39.47 18.67 46.39
N HIS A 273 -39.48 17.75 47.33
CA HIS A 273 -40.68 16.99 47.66
C HIS A 273 -41.74 17.92 48.28
N LYS A 274 -42.89 17.94 47.62
CA LYS A 274 -44.18 18.25 48.24
C LYS A 274 -45.16 17.15 47.93
#